data_5f917190b960ec64e64c78b5d7591913
#
_entry.id   5f917190b960ec64e64c78b5d7591913
#
_cell.length_a   1.000
_cell.length_b   1.000
_cell.length_c   1.000
_cell.angle_alpha   90.00
_cell.angle_beta   90.00
_cell.angle_gamma   90.00
#
_symmetry.space_group_name_H-M   'P 1'
#
loop_
_entity.id
_entity.type
_entity.pdbx_description
1 polymer ?
#
loop_
_entity_poly.entity_id
_entity_poly.type
_entity_poly.pdbx_seq_one_letter_code
_entity_poly.pdbx_strand_id
1 'polypeptide(L)'
;IAICGNHVLIAEVKSSYLRSSIKEIYEYRNFTLRKAAYQLNKKIDYLKSSFLSDYFEKPNEVKIYSWIIDTSLEFDHEYFDGHLKVSLDEVIIGLTNNQDFWDKFLNSDLSTENNKFDCLKFLENTESNTFWTKQLESQRVYMKRILNEFR
;
A
#
# COMPACT_ATOMS: atom_id res chain seq x y z
N ILE A 1 9.99 5.83 -5.85
CA ILE A 1 9.16 5.81 -7.05
C ILE A 1 9.16 4.39 -7.57
N ALA A 2 7.97 3.89 -7.94
CA ALA A 2 7.81 2.63 -8.66
C ALA A 2 7.01 2.88 -9.94
N ILE A 3 7.35 2.13 -11.01
CA ILE A 3 6.75 2.29 -12.32
C ILE A 3 6.19 0.96 -12.80
N CYS A 4 4.97 0.96 -13.30
CA CYS A 4 4.30 -0.20 -13.86
C CYS A 4 3.52 0.21 -15.13
N GLY A 5 4.10 -0.02 -16.30
CA GLY A 5 3.56 0.49 -17.55
C GLY A 5 3.43 2.01 -17.52
N ASN A 6 2.22 2.54 -17.74
CA ASN A 6 1.92 3.97 -17.64
C ASN A 6 1.40 4.40 -16.25
N HIS A 7 1.65 3.59 -15.21
CA HIS A 7 1.29 3.89 -13.82
C HIS A 7 2.55 4.17 -13.01
N VAL A 8 2.55 5.25 -12.26
CA VAL A 8 3.66 5.68 -11.40
C VAL A 8 3.15 5.78 -9.97
N LEU A 9 3.76 5.03 -9.06
CA LEU A 9 3.57 5.19 -7.63
C LEU A 9 4.70 6.03 -7.06
N ILE A 10 4.36 7.13 -6.41
CA ILE A 10 5.27 7.93 -5.61
C ILE A 10 4.90 7.82 -4.14
N ALA A 11 5.86 7.51 -3.29
CA ALA A 11 5.60 7.31 -1.88
C ALA A 11 6.52 8.18 -1.01
N GLU A 12 5.97 8.64 0.10
CA GLU A 12 6.70 9.17 1.24
C GLU A 12 6.62 8.16 2.37
N VAL A 13 7.77 7.60 2.76
CA VAL A 13 7.81 6.57 3.81
C VAL A 13 8.10 7.23 5.15
N LYS A 14 7.31 6.88 6.15
CA LYS A 14 7.49 7.29 7.54
C LYS A 14 7.67 6.05 8.40
N SER A 15 8.57 6.14 9.37
CA SER A 15 8.69 5.15 10.43
C SER A 15 8.25 5.82 11.71
N SER A 16 7.20 5.31 12.30
CA SER A 16 6.64 5.88 13.51
C SER A 16 6.46 4.81 14.60
N TYR A 17 6.49 5.27 15.84
CA TYR A 17 6.26 4.43 17.01
C TYR A 17 4.76 4.39 17.38
N LEU A 18 4.37 3.42 18.16
CA LEU A 18 3.03 3.34 18.75
C LEU A 18 2.79 4.54 19.68
N ARG A 19 1.69 5.24 19.48
CA ARG A 19 1.33 6.42 20.26
C ARG A 19 0.51 6.00 21.47
N SER A 20 0.87 6.55 22.61
CA SER A 20 0.24 6.22 23.89
C SER A 20 -0.76 7.25 24.37
N SER A 21 -0.83 8.40 23.73
CA SER A 21 -1.70 9.49 24.16
C SER A 21 -2.45 10.15 22.99
N ILE A 22 -3.62 10.73 23.32
CA ILE A 22 -4.44 11.50 22.36
C ILE A 22 -3.64 12.68 21.79
N LYS A 23 -2.76 13.29 22.61
CA LYS A 23 -1.90 14.38 22.16
C LYS A 23 -0.93 13.93 21.07
N GLU A 24 -0.28 12.80 21.25
CA GLU A 24 0.65 12.23 20.26
C GLU A 24 -0.08 11.85 18.96
N ILE A 25 -1.29 11.28 19.06
CA ILE A 25 -2.13 10.97 17.90
C ILE A 25 -2.51 12.25 17.13
N TYR A 26 -2.89 13.32 17.86
CA TYR A 26 -3.19 14.61 17.26
C TYR A 26 -1.96 15.23 16.56
N GLU A 27 -0.82 15.23 17.23
CA GLU A 27 0.44 15.76 16.68
C GLU A 27 0.88 14.99 15.44
N TYR A 28 0.78 13.67 15.47
CA TYR A 28 1.09 12.82 14.32
C TYR A 28 0.19 13.15 13.12
N ARG A 29 -1.12 13.21 13.32
CA ARG A 29 -2.06 13.54 12.26
C ARG A 29 -1.79 14.91 11.65
N ASN A 30 -1.64 15.92 12.50
CA ASN A 30 -1.60 17.32 12.06
C ASN A 30 -0.22 17.80 11.65
N PHE A 31 0.85 17.18 12.12
CA PHE A 31 2.20 17.58 11.76
C PHE A 31 2.90 16.55 10.88
N THR A 32 2.95 15.28 11.30
CA THR A 32 3.74 14.28 10.58
C THR A 32 3.10 13.90 9.25
N LEU A 33 1.81 13.55 9.24
CA LEU A 33 1.11 13.13 8.03
C LEU A 33 0.90 14.30 7.05
N ARG A 34 0.58 15.50 7.55
CA ARG A 34 0.48 16.70 6.69
C ARG A 34 1.82 17.12 6.12
N LYS A 35 2.91 17.00 6.90
CA LYS A 35 4.26 17.23 6.37
C LYS A 35 4.62 16.24 5.29
N ALA A 36 4.25 14.96 5.46
CA ALA A 36 4.45 13.94 4.44
C ALA A 36 3.69 14.26 3.15
N ALA A 37 2.42 14.67 3.28
CA ALA A 37 1.60 15.11 2.15
C ALA A 37 2.22 16.30 1.40
N TYR A 38 2.67 17.32 2.13
CA TYR A 38 3.37 18.45 1.55
C TYR A 38 4.66 18.05 0.80
N GLN A 39 5.41 17.08 1.34
CA GLN A 39 6.60 16.55 0.68
C GLN A 39 6.24 15.79 -0.61
N LEU A 40 5.13 15.04 -0.60
CA LEU A 40 4.62 14.38 -1.80
C LEU A 40 4.20 15.37 -2.88
N ASN A 41 3.49 16.44 -2.52
CA ASN A 41 3.10 17.48 -3.49
C ASN A 41 4.33 18.02 -4.22
N LYS A 42 5.39 18.38 -3.51
CA LYS A 42 6.64 18.86 -4.13
C LYS A 42 7.28 17.83 -5.07
N LYS A 43 7.25 16.55 -4.67
CA LYS A 43 7.80 15.47 -5.50
C LYS A 43 6.97 15.25 -6.76
N ILE A 44 5.65 15.36 -6.66
CA ILE A 44 4.74 15.23 -7.80
C ILE A 44 4.91 16.40 -8.77
N ASP A 45 5.05 17.61 -8.27
CA ASP A 45 5.30 18.80 -9.10
C ASP A 45 6.61 18.64 -9.88
N TYR A 46 7.68 18.20 -9.22
CA TYR A 46 8.95 17.89 -9.89
C TYR A 46 8.80 16.75 -10.92
N LEU A 47 8.09 15.69 -10.56
CA LEU A 47 7.86 14.55 -11.44
C LEU A 47 7.12 15.00 -12.71
N LYS A 48 6.07 15.81 -12.58
CA LYS A 48 5.28 16.33 -13.71
C LYS A 48 6.08 17.32 -14.58
N SER A 49 6.91 18.15 -13.97
CA SER A 49 7.64 19.19 -14.70
C SER A 49 8.85 18.67 -15.49
N SER A 50 9.42 17.53 -15.09
CA SER A 50 10.69 17.06 -15.66
C SER A 50 10.64 15.56 -15.99
N PHE A 51 10.43 14.72 -14.99
CA PHE A 51 10.64 13.28 -15.11
C PHE A 51 9.69 12.60 -16.12
N LEU A 52 8.40 12.98 -16.14
CA LEU A 52 7.43 12.30 -17.02
C LEU A 52 7.76 12.48 -18.49
N SER A 53 8.20 13.68 -18.88
CA SER A 53 8.57 13.99 -20.27
C SER A 53 9.79 13.24 -20.74
N ASP A 54 10.74 13.00 -19.82
CA ASP A 54 11.98 12.31 -20.14
C ASP A 54 11.84 10.78 -20.18
N TYR A 55 10.84 10.25 -19.45
CA TYR A 55 10.70 8.81 -19.25
C TYR A 55 9.55 8.17 -20.03
N PHE A 56 8.52 8.94 -20.39
CA PHE A 56 7.34 8.44 -21.07
C PHE A 56 7.10 9.14 -22.41
N GLU A 57 6.83 8.37 -23.45
CA GLU A 57 6.47 8.91 -24.78
C GLU A 57 5.16 9.74 -24.71
N LYS A 58 4.26 9.37 -23.82
CA LYS A 58 2.95 10.01 -23.62
C LYS A 58 2.75 10.40 -22.16
N PRO A 59 3.42 11.45 -21.68
CA PRO A 59 3.38 11.83 -20.25
C PRO A 59 1.96 12.17 -19.75
N ASN A 60 1.08 12.64 -20.63
CA ASN A 60 -0.30 12.97 -20.27
C ASN A 60 -1.21 11.74 -20.02
N GLU A 61 -0.80 10.56 -20.48
CA GLU A 61 -1.53 9.30 -20.24
C GLU A 61 -1.06 8.59 -18.96
N VAL A 62 -0.07 9.14 -18.26
CA VAL A 62 0.48 8.56 -17.05
C VAL A 62 -0.43 8.78 -15.86
N LYS A 63 -0.84 7.69 -15.21
CA LYS A 63 -1.60 7.73 -13.97
C LYS A 63 -0.66 7.72 -12.76
N ILE A 64 -0.78 8.74 -11.91
CA ILE A 64 0.06 8.90 -10.72
C ILE A 64 -0.73 8.47 -9.48
N TYR A 65 -0.16 7.57 -8.71
CA TYR A 65 -0.58 7.19 -7.36
C TYR A 65 0.37 7.83 -6.35
N SER A 66 -0.16 8.33 -5.25
CA SER A 66 0.65 9.01 -4.25
C SER A 66 0.28 8.58 -2.84
N TRP A 67 1.21 7.90 -2.16
CA TRP A 67 0.97 7.27 -0.88
C TRP A 67 1.90 7.78 0.20
N ILE A 68 1.35 7.95 1.41
CA ILE A 68 2.11 8.08 2.65
C ILE A 68 2.15 6.68 3.25
N ILE A 69 3.31 6.01 3.17
CA ILE A 69 3.49 4.67 3.73
C ILE A 69 4.05 4.81 5.15
N ASP A 70 3.38 4.20 6.13
CA ASP A 70 3.82 4.26 7.53
C ASP A 70 3.74 2.89 8.22
N THR A 71 4.59 2.70 9.21
CA THR A 71 4.60 1.51 10.06
C THR A 71 3.40 1.41 11.00
N SER A 72 2.63 2.48 11.18
CA SER A 72 1.42 2.47 12.02
C SER A 72 0.16 2.21 11.21
N LEU A 73 -0.82 1.56 11.86
CA LEU A 73 -2.16 1.35 11.30
C LEU A 73 -3.10 2.53 11.54
N GLU A 74 -2.70 3.51 12.37
CA GLU A 74 -3.52 4.69 12.66
C GLU A 74 -3.74 5.50 11.38
N PHE A 75 -4.98 5.91 11.16
CA PHE A 75 -5.42 6.65 9.98
C PHE A 75 -5.18 5.91 8.64
N ASP A 76 -5.09 4.58 8.66
CA ASP A 76 -4.95 3.80 7.44
C ASP A 76 -6.14 4.03 6.51
N HIS A 77 -5.87 4.14 5.21
CA HIS A 77 -6.85 4.53 4.19
C HIS A 77 -7.51 5.90 4.36
N GLU A 78 -6.98 6.78 5.21
CA GLU A 78 -7.37 8.19 5.21
C GLU A 78 -6.54 9.00 4.21
N TYR A 79 -7.14 10.08 3.68
CA TYR A 79 -6.47 10.99 2.76
C TYR A 79 -5.93 12.22 3.48
N PHE A 80 -4.71 12.61 3.15
CA PHE A 80 -4.03 13.82 3.62
C PHE A 80 -3.61 14.66 2.42
N ASP A 81 -4.26 15.79 2.22
CA ASP A 81 -4.05 16.70 1.09
C ASP A 81 -4.07 15.97 -0.28
N GLY A 82 -4.98 15.00 -0.44
CA GLY A 82 -5.12 14.21 -1.66
C GLY A 82 -4.23 12.97 -1.77
N HIS A 83 -3.43 12.67 -0.76
CA HIS A 83 -2.54 11.50 -0.72
C HIS A 83 -3.07 10.44 0.25
N LEU A 84 -3.15 9.21 -0.23
CA LEU A 84 -3.62 8.08 0.56
C LEU A 84 -2.56 7.66 1.59
N LYS A 85 -2.95 7.53 2.86
CA LYS A 85 -2.11 6.87 3.86
C LYS A 85 -2.32 5.37 3.79
N VAL A 86 -1.23 4.61 3.68
CA VAL A 86 -1.22 3.15 3.57
C VAL A 86 -0.26 2.57 4.61
N SER A 87 -0.67 1.48 5.27
CA SER A 87 0.21 0.78 6.19
C SER A 87 1.35 0.07 5.46
N LEU A 88 2.52 0.01 6.10
CA LEU A 88 3.65 -0.74 5.56
C LEU A 88 3.33 -2.22 5.39
N ASP A 89 2.52 -2.78 6.31
CA ASP A 89 2.11 -4.18 6.26
C ASP A 89 1.32 -4.48 4.97
N GLU A 90 0.40 -3.60 4.58
CA GLU A 90 -0.33 -3.75 3.33
C GLU A 90 0.60 -3.74 2.11
N VAL A 91 1.56 -2.81 2.11
CA VAL A 91 2.54 -2.72 1.01
C VAL A 91 3.40 -3.98 0.93
N ILE A 92 3.90 -4.49 2.06
CA ILE A 92 4.72 -5.71 2.09
C ILE A 92 3.90 -6.91 1.60
N ILE A 93 2.69 -7.10 2.13
CA ILE A 93 1.81 -8.20 1.74
C ILE A 93 1.45 -8.12 0.26
N GLY A 94 1.12 -6.92 -0.22
CA GLY A 94 0.77 -6.69 -1.62
C GLY A 94 1.91 -6.95 -2.58
N LEU A 95 3.13 -6.46 -2.26
CA LEU A 95 4.32 -6.65 -3.10
C LEU A 95 4.81 -8.09 -3.11
N THR A 96 4.65 -8.82 -2.03
CA THR A 96 5.03 -10.24 -1.98
C THR A 96 4.03 -11.15 -2.69
N ASN A 97 2.93 -10.59 -3.21
CA ASN A 97 1.81 -11.30 -3.83
C ASN A 97 1.28 -12.44 -2.95
N ASN A 98 1.36 -12.23 -1.66
CA ASN A 98 1.09 -13.25 -0.66
C ASN A 98 -0.40 -13.33 -0.33
N GLN A 99 -1.24 -13.59 -1.32
CA GLN A 99 -2.58 -14.12 -1.04
C GLN A 99 -2.46 -15.43 -0.23
N ASP A 100 -1.34 -16.13 -0.38
CA ASP A 100 -1.01 -17.37 0.30
C ASP A 100 -0.01 -17.18 1.45
N PHE A 101 0.29 -15.95 1.89
CA PHE A 101 1.23 -15.71 3.00
C PHE A 101 0.85 -16.51 4.23
N TRP A 102 -0.40 -16.50 4.59
CA TRP A 102 -0.92 -17.25 5.73
C TRP A 102 -0.92 -18.76 5.49
N ASP A 103 -1.21 -19.21 4.26
CA ASP A 103 -1.13 -20.62 3.88
C ASP A 103 0.30 -21.14 3.96
N LYS A 104 1.26 -20.39 3.45
CA LYS A 104 2.68 -20.74 3.51
C LYS A 104 3.23 -20.65 4.93
N PHE A 105 2.84 -19.63 5.69
CA PHE A 105 3.25 -19.48 7.08
C PHE A 105 2.74 -20.61 7.96
N LEU A 106 1.47 -21.01 7.81
CA LEU A 106 0.84 -22.08 8.61
C LEU A 106 1.28 -23.48 8.19
N ASN A 107 1.53 -23.72 6.91
CA ASN A 107 1.90 -25.04 6.39
C ASN A 107 3.40 -25.25 6.29
N SER A 108 4.22 -24.29 6.69
CA SER A 108 5.69 -24.31 6.54
C SER A 108 6.16 -24.61 5.10
N ASP A 109 5.29 -24.43 4.13
CA ASP A 109 5.58 -24.68 2.73
C ASP A 109 6.05 -23.39 2.06
N LEU A 110 7.36 -23.31 1.90
CA LEU A 110 8.04 -22.19 1.23
C LEU A 110 8.13 -22.41 -0.29
N SER A 111 7.34 -23.32 -0.86
CA SER A 111 7.33 -23.52 -2.29
C SER A 111 6.82 -22.25 -2.99
N THR A 112 7.71 -21.63 -3.71
CA THR A 112 7.43 -20.46 -4.54
C THR A 112 6.71 -20.90 -5.80
N GLU A 113 5.39 -21.05 -5.75
CA GLU A 113 4.63 -20.95 -6.97
C GLU A 113 4.73 -19.51 -7.47
N ASN A 114 5.19 -19.37 -8.72
CA ASN A 114 5.36 -18.09 -9.42
C ASN A 114 4.01 -17.44 -9.74
N ASN A 115 3.27 -17.04 -8.74
CA ASN A 115 2.16 -16.12 -8.95
C ASN A 115 2.75 -14.76 -9.33
N LYS A 116 2.66 -14.43 -10.61
CA LYS A 116 3.20 -13.18 -11.15
C LYS A 116 2.54 -12.00 -10.45
N PHE A 117 3.36 -11.16 -9.82
CA PHE A 117 2.89 -9.94 -9.16
C PHE A 117 2.11 -9.07 -10.15
N ASP A 118 0.85 -8.81 -9.84
CA ASP A 118 -0.02 -7.91 -10.61
C ASP A 118 -0.03 -6.53 -9.94
N CYS A 119 0.84 -5.66 -10.43
CA CYS A 119 1.03 -4.37 -9.82
C CYS A 119 -0.21 -3.45 -10.01
N LEU A 120 -0.95 -3.58 -11.12
CA LEU A 120 -2.15 -2.78 -11.33
C LEU A 120 -3.25 -3.16 -10.36
N LYS A 121 -3.48 -4.47 -10.22
CA LYS A 121 -4.46 -5.00 -9.27
C LYS A 121 -4.12 -4.61 -7.83
N PHE A 122 -2.84 -4.58 -7.48
CA PHE A 122 -2.39 -4.11 -6.17
C PHE A 122 -2.74 -2.63 -5.97
N LEU A 123 -2.33 -1.76 -6.89
CA LEU A 123 -2.62 -0.32 -6.81
C LEU A 123 -4.13 -0.04 -6.72
N GLU A 124 -4.94 -0.69 -7.55
CA GLU A 124 -6.39 -0.52 -7.56
C GLU A 124 -7.07 -1.01 -6.28
N ASN A 125 -6.64 -2.15 -5.74
CA ASN A 125 -7.20 -2.70 -4.50
C ASN A 125 -6.89 -1.81 -3.30
N THR A 126 -5.68 -1.24 -3.24
CA THR A 126 -5.28 -0.31 -2.19
C THR A 126 -6.05 1.01 -2.31
N GLU A 127 -6.13 1.61 -3.50
CA GLU A 127 -6.87 2.87 -3.70
C GLU A 127 -8.39 2.73 -3.44
N SER A 128 -8.96 1.58 -3.74
CA SER A 128 -10.39 1.32 -3.51
C SER A 128 -10.71 0.83 -2.08
N ASN A 129 -9.71 0.76 -1.20
CA ASN A 129 -9.85 0.21 0.16
C ASN A 129 -10.46 -1.21 0.19
N THR A 130 -10.13 -2.03 -0.80
CA THR A 130 -10.62 -3.41 -0.90
C THR A 130 -9.55 -4.44 -0.58
N PHE A 131 -8.31 -4.02 -0.39
CA PHE A 131 -7.19 -4.90 -0.13
C PHE A 131 -7.43 -5.81 1.09
N TRP A 132 -7.68 -5.22 2.25
CA TRP A 132 -7.90 -5.98 3.48
C TRP A 132 -9.17 -6.83 3.44
N THR A 133 -10.24 -6.33 2.82
CA THR A 133 -11.48 -7.12 2.65
C THR A 133 -11.21 -8.39 1.86
N LYS A 134 -10.46 -8.30 0.76
CA LYS A 134 -10.09 -9.45 -0.06
C LYS A 134 -9.15 -10.41 0.66
N GLN A 135 -8.21 -9.90 1.46
CA GLN A 135 -7.35 -10.71 2.30
C GLN A 135 -8.16 -11.49 3.35
N LEU A 136 -9.07 -10.82 4.04
CA LEU A 136 -9.94 -11.44 5.05
C LEU A 136 -10.89 -12.48 4.45
N GLU A 137 -11.43 -12.22 3.26
CA GLU A 137 -12.29 -13.18 2.56
C GLU A 137 -11.54 -14.45 2.19
N SER A 138 -10.32 -14.34 1.68
CA SER A 138 -9.46 -15.49 1.37
C SER A 138 -9.14 -16.30 2.63
N GLN A 139 -8.81 -15.65 3.73
CA GLN A 139 -8.57 -16.30 5.02
C GLN A 139 -9.83 -17.03 5.55
N ARG A 140 -11.00 -16.40 5.41
CA ARG A 140 -12.27 -17.01 5.83
C ARG A 140 -12.58 -18.29 5.07
N VAL A 141 -12.32 -18.33 3.77
CA VAL A 141 -12.47 -19.52 2.94
C VAL A 141 -11.51 -20.61 3.39
N TYR A 142 -10.26 -20.24 3.64
CA TYR A 142 -9.23 -21.15 4.12
C TYR A 142 -9.59 -21.77 5.49
N MET A 143 -9.97 -20.93 6.47
CA MET A 143 -10.38 -21.42 7.79
C MET A 143 -11.59 -22.35 7.73
N LYS A 144 -12.56 -22.09 6.85
CA LYS A 144 -13.69 -23.00 6.64
C LYS A 144 -13.24 -24.35 6.08
N ARG A 145 -12.28 -24.38 5.18
CA ARG A 145 -11.71 -25.61 4.62
C ARG A 145 -11.05 -26.44 5.72
N ILE A 146 -10.15 -25.81 6.52
CA ILE A 146 -9.51 -26.49 7.65
C ILE A 146 -10.55 -27.10 8.60
N LEU A 147 -11.54 -26.31 9.03
CA LEU A 147 -12.57 -26.78 9.97
C LEU A 147 -13.40 -27.95 9.41
N ASN A 148 -13.52 -28.07 8.09
CA ASN A 148 -14.21 -29.20 7.46
C ASN A 148 -13.32 -30.45 7.36
N GLU A 149 -12.00 -30.30 7.29
CA GLU A 149 -11.04 -31.41 7.27
C GLU A 149 -10.87 -32.07 8.66
N PHE A 150 -11.21 -31.36 9.74
CA PHE A 150 -11.18 -31.87 11.11
C PHE A 150 -12.54 -32.39 11.63
N ARG A 151 -13.56 -32.45 10.79
CA ARG A 151 -14.86 -33.09 11.08
C ARG A 151 -14.98 -34.44 10.41
#